data_de21ea3faf6f7aecfb095b1abff0f27c
#
_entry.id   de21ea3faf6f7aecfb095b1abff0f27c
#
_cell.length_a   1.000
_cell.length_b   1.000
_cell.length_c   1.000
_cell.angle_alpha   90.00
_cell.angle_beta   90.00
_cell.angle_gamma   90.00
#
_symmetry.space_group_name_H-M   'P 1'
#
loop_
_entity.id
_entity.type
_entity.pdbx_description
1 polymer ?
#
loop_
_entity_poly.entity_id
_entity_poly.type
_entity_poly.pdbx_seq_one_letter_code
_entity_poly.pdbx_strand_id
1 'polypeptide(L)'
;MKIKGKAKQGNKDKEAFRATKEWKAFSKRLRTEHPYCECCKTPSKRLAVHHMDDSLEHYKDISDPSRFAVLCSHCHKAVEHIARIKRENWCKYDPLWVQCYSRFIIKEEI
;
A
#
# COMPACT_ATOMS: atom_id res chain seq x y z
N MET A 1 -10.55 -6.12 -23.16
CA MET A 1 -11.20 -4.80 -23.16
C MET A 1 -12.24 -4.66 -22.08
N LYS A 2 -13.13 -5.63 -21.95
CA LYS A 2 -14.19 -5.60 -20.94
C LYS A 2 -13.66 -5.67 -19.51
N ILE A 3 -12.54 -6.34 -19.32
CA ILE A 3 -11.87 -6.43 -18.01
C ILE A 3 -11.43 -5.06 -17.53
N LYS A 4 -11.08 -4.18 -18.46
CA LYS A 4 -10.68 -2.81 -18.12
C LYS A 4 -11.79 -2.01 -17.46
N GLY A 5 -13.06 -2.27 -17.84
CA GLY A 5 -14.20 -1.60 -17.24
C GLY A 5 -14.34 -1.87 -15.76
N LYS A 6 -14.20 -3.14 -15.35
CA LYS A 6 -14.25 -3.52 -13.94
C LYS A 6 -13.07 -2.97 -13.16
N ALA A 7 -11.88 -3.03 -13.75
CA ALA A 7 -10.67 -2.48 -13.10
C ALA A 7 -10.81 -0.97 -12.90
N LYS A 8 -11.34 -0.26 -13.90
CA LYS A 8 -11.58 1.18 -13.79
C LYS A 8 -12.57 1.51 -12.70
N GLN A 9 -13.63 0.71 -12.55
CA GLN A 9 -14.63 0.94 -11.52
C GLN A 9 -14.03 0.77 -10.12
N GLY A 10 -13.25 -0.28 -9.91
CA GLY A 10 -12.56 -0.48 -8.65
C GLY A 10 -11.59 0.65 -8.33
N ASN A 11 -10.85 1.13 -9.34
CA ASN A 11 -9.92 2.25 -9.19
C ASN A 11 -10.64 3.54 -8.87
N LYS A 12 -11.80 3.78 -9.48
CA LYS A 12 -12.60 4.96 -9.19
C LYS A 12 -13.11 4.95 -7.75
N ASP A 13 -13.53 3.80 -7.25
CA ASP A 13 -13.97 3.66 -5.87
C ASP A 13 -12.83 3.98 -4.91
N LYS A 14 -11.63 3.48 -5.19
CA LYS A 14 -10.45 3.76 -4.37
C LYS A 14 -10.06 5.23 -4.41
N GLU A 15 -10.11 5.84 -5.59
CA GLU A 15 -9.84 7.28 -5.73
C GLU A 15 -10.85 8.11 -4.98
N ALA A 16 -12.14 7.79 -5.08
CA ALA A 16 -13.20 8.50 -4.38
C ALA A 16 -13.00 8.40 -2.87
N PHE A 17 -12.62 7.23 -2.37
CA PHE A 17 -12.35 7.05 -0.95
C PHE A 17 -11.18 7.93 -0.49
N ARG A 18 -10.08 7.96 -1.26
CA ARG A 18 -8.92 8.78 -0.91
C ARG A 18 -9.21 10.28 -0.93
N ALA A 19 -10.29 10.70 -1.59
CA ALA A 19 -10.73 12.09 -1.61
C ALA A 19 -11.60 12.47 -0.41
N THR A 20 -12.02 11.50 0.41
CA THR A 20 -12.88 11.76 1.55
C THR A 20 -12.13 12.46 2.69
N LYS A 21 -12.88 13.18 3.51
CA LYS A 21 -12.31 13.83 4.70
C LYS A 21 -11.79 12.81 5.69
N GLU A 22 -12.48 11.68 5.80
CA GLU A 22 -12.14 10.60 6.72
C GLU A 22 -10.77 10.02 6.37
N TRP A 23 -10.53 9.73 5.11
CA TRP A 23 -9.23 9.22 4.66
C TRP A 23 -8.12 10.24 4.87
N LYS A 24 -8.37 11.51 4.52
CA LYS A 24 -7.36 12.55 4.65
C LYS A 24 -6.96 12.76 6.10
N ALA A 25 -7.93 12.76 7.02
CA ALA A 25 -7.67 12.89 8.44
C ALA A 25 -6.90 11.69 8.98
N PHE A 26 -7.30 10.48 8.60
CA PHE A 26 -6.62 9.24 9.00
C PHE A 26 -5.18 9.22 8.51
N SER A 27 -4.98 9.53 7.23
CA SER A 27 -3.65 9.55 6.62
C SER A 27 -2.74 10.58 7.30
N LYS A 28 -3.24 11.77 7.57
CA LYS A 28 -2.48 12.80 8.26
C LYS A 28 -2.09 12.37 9.67
N ARG A 29 -3.01 11.74 10.39
CA ARG A 29 -2.77 11.25 11.74
C ARG A 29 -1.66 10.20 11.74
N LEU A 30 -1.74 9.22 10.84
CA LEU A 30 -0.72 8.17 10.77
C LEU A 30 0.66 8.74 10.44
N ARG A 31 0.74 9.68 9.50
CA ARG A 31 2.01 10.28 9.11
C ARG A 31 2.58 11.15 10.22
N THR A 32 1.74 11.71 11.06
CA THR A 32 2.16 12.50 12.22
C THR A 32 2.66 11.60 13.34
N GLU A 33 1.98 10.48 13.60
CA GLU A 33 2.37 9.51 14.62
C GLU A 33 3.62 8.71 14.21
N HIS A 34 3.82 8.53 12.91
CA HIS A 34 4.94 7.75 12.36
C HIS A 34 5.72 8.62 11.36
N PRO A 35 6.58 9.54 11.83
CA PRO A 35 7.26 10.48 10.95
C PRO A 35 8.42 9.89 10.14
N TYR A 36 8.60 8.59 10.18
CA TYR A 36 9.63 7.90 9.38
C TYR A 36 9.01 6.79 8.55
N CYS A 37 9.69 6.44 7.45
CA CYS A 37 9.34 5.27 6.68
C CYS A 37 9.47 4.01 7.54
N GLU A 38 8.43 3.18 7.60
CA GLU A 38 8.47 1.94 8.38
C GLU A 38 9.43 0.92 7.78
N CYS A 39 9.74 1.02 6.51
CA CYS A 39 10.65 0.10 5.83
C CYS A 39 12.12 0.48 6.03
N CYS A 40 12.51 1.66 5.55
CA CYS A 40 13.91 2.09 5.59
C CYS A 40 14.27 2.91 6.82
N LYS A 41 13.29 3.26 7.65
CA LYS A 41 13.46 4.02 8.89
C LYS A 41 13.97 5.44 8.70
N THR A 42 13.96 5.94 7.47
CA THR A 42 14.43 7.29 7.17
C THR A 42 13.33 8.31 7.37
N PRO A 43 13.59 9.43 8.10
CA PRO A 43 12.63 10.52 8.16
C PRO A 43 12.44 11.12 6.78
N SER A 44 11.21 11.47 6.44
CA SER A 44 10.91 12.05 5.13
C SER A 44 9.70 12.96 5.22
N LYS A 45 9.75 14.04 4.45
CA LYS A 45 8.60 14.91 4.29
C LYS A 45 7.58 14.33 3.32
N ARG A 46 7.98 13.31 2.54
CA ARG A 46 7.14 12.68 1.53
C ARG A 46 6.75 11.27 1.95
N LEU A 47 6.05 11.20 3.06
CA LEU A 47 5.51 9.93 3.53
C LEU A 47 4.12 9.72 2.95
N ALA A 48 3.81 8.47 2.64
CA ALA A 48 2.50 8.06 2.16
C ALA A 48 1.98 6.92 3.00
N VAL A 49 0.66 6.85 3.15
CA VAL A 49 0.02 5.72 3.83
C VAL A 49 -0.27 4.65 2.78
N HIS A 50 0.35 3.51 2.96
CA HIS A 50 0.23 2.37 2.06
C HIS A 50 -0.80 1.38 2.58
N HIS A 51 -1.70 0.94 1.71
CA HIS A 51 -2.63 -0.13 2.02
C HIS A 51 -1.90 -1.48 1.88
N MET A 52 -1.68 -2.16 2.99
CA MET A 52 -1.05 -3.49 2.93
C MET A 52 -2.00 -4.51 2.30
N ASP A 53 -3.31 -4.32 2.53
CA ASP A 53 -4.37 -5.09 1.90
C ASP A 53 -5.19 -4.16 1.03
N ASP A 54 -4.99 -4.20 -0.29
CA ASP A 54 -5.66 -3.32 -1.23
C ASP A 54 -6.94 -3.92 -1.83
N SER A 55 -7.45 -5.01 -1.26
CA SER A 55 -8.71 -5.59 -1.68
C SER A 55 -9.85 -4.59 -1.47
N LEU A 56 -10.87 -4.65 -2.33
CA LEU A 56 -12.03 -3.77 -2.19
C LEU A 56 -12.74 -3.96 -0.85
N GLU A 57 -12.68 -5.17 -0.30
CA GLU A 57 -13.30 -5.50 0.97
C GLU A 57 -12.69 -4.71 2.13
N HIS A 58 -11.37 -4.54 2.15
CA HIS A 58 -10.66 -3.94 3.27
C HIS A 58 -10.04 -2.58 2.97
N TYR A 59 -10.20 -2.10 1.75
CA TYR A 59 -9.55 -0.85 1.35
C TYR A 59 -9.97 0.34 2.20
N LYS A 60 -11.23 0.37 2.61
CA LYS A 60 -11.80 1.49 3.37
C LYS A 60 -11.77 1.29 4.88
N ASP A 61 -11.09 0.24 5.33
CA ASP A 61 -11.12 -0.17 6.75
C ASP A 61 -10.13 0.63 7.58
N ILE A 62 -10.39 1.94 7.70
CA ILE A 62 -9.53 2.85 8.45
C ILE A 62 -9.69 2.73 9.97
N SER A 63 -10.59 1.86 10.42
CA SER A 63 -10.74 1.56 11.84
C SER A 63 -9.64 0.63 12.35
N ASP A 64 -8.89 -0.02 11.44
CA ASP A 64 -7.83 -0.93 11.80
C ASP A 64 -6.48 -0.43 11.24
N PRO A 65 -5.72 0.37 12.03
CA PRO A 65 -4.45 0.92 11.56
C PRO A 65 -3.41 -0.13 11.18
N SER A 66 -3.54 -1.37 11.69
CA SER A 66 -2.58 -2.44 11.38
C SER A 66 -2.62 -2.86 9.90
N ARG A 67 -3.64 -2.47 9.18
CA ARG A 67 -3.75 -2.75 7.73
C ARG A 67 -3.01 -1.74 6.87
N PHE A 68 -2.36 -0.77 7.48
CA PHE A 68 -1.69 0.32 6.77
C PHE A 68 -0.25 0.44 7.24
N ALA A 69 0.60 0.98 6.37
CA ALA A 69 1.98 1.27 6.71
C ALA A 69 2.35 2.65 6.17
N VAL A 70 3.18 3.37 6.90
CA VAL A 70 3.69 4.66 6.46
C VAL A 70 5.02 4.41 5.77
N LEU A 71 5.12 4.75 4.48
CA LEU A 71 6.30 4.50 3.66
C LEU A 71 6.73 5.77 2.95
N CYS A 72 8.04 5.94 2.76
CA CYS A 72 8.54 7.00 1.90
C CYS A 72 8.22 6.67 0.44
N SER A 73 8.30 7.67 -0.44
CA SER A 73 7.94 7.48 -1.85
C SER A 73 8.76 6.37 -2.51
N HIS A 74 10.03 6.26 -2.17
CA HIS A 74 10.91 5.23 -2.73
C HIS A 74 10.46 3.82 -2.31
N CYS A 75 10.29 3.60 -1.01
CA CYS A 75 9.86 2.29 -0.51
C CYS A 75 8.44 1.95 -0.96
N HIS A 76 7.55 2.95 -1.01
CA HIS A 76 6.19 2.72 -1.46
C HIS A 76 6.16 2.23 -2.90
N LYS A 77 6.96 2.81 -3.78
CA LYS A 77 7.07 2.37 -5.18
C LYS A 77 7.63 0.95 -5.27
N ALA A 78 8.64 0.64 -4.45
CA ALA A 78 9.24 -0.69 -4.44
C ALA A 78 8.24 -1.75 -3.97
N VAL A 79 7.49 -1.45 -2.91
CA VAL A 79 6.45 -2.35 -2.40
C VAL A 79 5.38 -2.57 -3.46
N GLU A 80 4.92 -1.50 -4.12
CA GLU A 80 3.91 -1.63 -5.16
C GLU A 80 4.41 -2.44 -6.35
N HIS A 81 5.69 -2.30 -6.70
CA HIS A 81 6.27 -3.08 -7.78
C HIS A 81 6.20 -4.58 -7.48
N ILE A 82 6.63 -4.97 -6.28
CA ILE A 82 6.57 -6.37 -5.85
C ILE A 82 5.13 -6.86 -5.78
N ALA A 83 4.20 -6.01 -5.34
CA ALA A 83 2.80 -6.40 -5.23
C ALA A 83 2.15 -6.72 -6.58
N ARG A 84 2.65 -6.10 -7.67
CA ARG A 84 2.12 -6.33 -9.02
C ARG A 84 2.66 -7.59 -9.68
N ILE A 85 3.76 -8.13 -9.18
CA ILE A 85 4.40 -9.29 -9.76
C ILE A 85 3.82 -10.55 -9.12
N LYS A 86 3.57 -11.58 -9.90
CA LYS A 86 3.14 -12.86 -9.37
C LYS A 86 4.23 -13.41 -8.45
N ARG A 87 3.84 -13.96 -7.32
CA ARG A 87 4.80 -14.48 -6.33
C ARG A 87 5.78 -15.49 -6.92
N GLU A 88 5.30 -16.30 -7.84
CA GLU A 88 6.16 -17.30 -8.51
C GLU A 88 7.31 -16.68 -9.30
N ASN A 89 7.19 -15.40 -9.64
CA ASN A 89 8.24 -14.69 -10.36
C ASN A 89 9.16 -13.88 -9.46
N TRP A 90 8.91 -13.87 -8.15
CA TRP A 90 9.75 -13.14 -7.21
C TRP A 90 11.18 -13.66 -7.15
N CYS A 91 11.39 -14.95 -7.48
CA CYS A 91 12.72 -15.56 -7.50
C CYS A 91 13.67 -14.89 -8.50
N LYS A 92 13.16 -14.10 -9.43
CA LYS A 92 13.96 -13.37 -10.41
C LYS A 92 14.60 -12.11 -9.83
N TYR A 93 14.23 -11.74 -8.61
CA TYR A 93 14.68 -10.52 -7.95
C TYR A 93 15.59 -10.88 -6.79
N ASP A 94 16.34 -9.88 -6.30
CA ASP A 94 17.21 -10.07 -5.14
C ASP A 94 16.38 -10.55 -3.94
N PRO A 95 16.74 -11.71 -3.34
CA PRO A 95 15.97 -12.25 -2.21
C PRO A 95 15.86 -11.30 -1.03
N LEU A 96 16.91 -10.53 -0.73
CA LEU A 96 16.87 -9.57 0.38
C LEU A 96 15.91 -8.43 0.08
N TRP A 97 15.89 -7.98 -1.16
CA TRP A 97 14.98 -6.93 -1.61
C TRP A 97 13.53 -7.39 -1.50
N VAL A 98 13.24 -8.58 -2.00
CA VAL A 98 11.89 -9.17 -1.91
C VAL A 98 11.49 -9.34 -0.45
N GLN A 99 12.37 -9.86 0.39
CA GLN A 99 12.11 -10.08 1.80
C GLN A 99 11.77 -8.77 2.52
N CYS A 100 12.50 -7.70 2.21
CA CYS A 100 12.26 -6.40 2.80
C CYS A 100 10.87 -5.83 2.47
N TYR A 101 10.46 -5.93 1.23
CA TYR A 101 9.25 -5.26 0.76
C TYR A 101 8.00 -6.13 0.85
N SER A 102 8.13 -7.45 0.75
CA SER A 102 6.96 -8.35 0.77
C SER A 102 6.20 -8.31 2.08
N ARG A 103 6.85 -7.95 3.18
CA ARG A 103 6.20 -7.87 4.48
C ARG A 103 5.14 -6.77 4.57
N PHE A 104 5.14 -5.84 3.61
CA PHE A 104 4.14 -4.78 3.53
C PHE A 104 3.01 -5.12 2.56
N ILE A 105 2.93 -6.37 2.13
CA ILE A 105 1.93 -6.84 1.18
C ILE A 105 1.14 -7.97 1.82
N ILE A 106 -0.14 -7.72 2.06
CA ILE A 106 -1.04 -8.76 2.54
C ILE A 106 -1.79 -9.29 1.34
N LYS A 107 -1.50 -10.54 0.96
CA LYS A 107 -2.22 -11.21 -0.12
C LYS A 107 -2.74 -12.52 0.41
N GLU A 108 -4.02 -12.75 0.20
CA GLU A 108 -4.60 -14.04 0.49
C GLU A 108 -4.06 -15.05 -0.51
N GLU A 109 -3.50 -16.12 0.02
CA GLU A 109 -3.07 -17.24 -0.77
C GLU A 109 -4.14 -18.31 -0.70
N ILE A 110 -4.56 -18.71 -1.85
CA ILE A 110 -5.59 -19.74 -1.97
C ILE A 110 -4.93 -21.02 -2.47
#